data_b19da384db20c8127d73bcef98089bbf
#
_entry.id   b19da384db20c8127d73bcef98089bbf
#
_cell.length_a   1.000
_cell.length_b   1.000
_cell.length_c   1.000
_cell.angle_alpha   90.00
_cell.angle_beta   90.00
_cell.angle_gamma   90.00
#
_symmetry.space_group_name_H-M   'P 1'
#
loop_
_entity.id
_entity.type
_entity.pdbx_description
1 polymer ?
#
loop_
_entity_poly.entity_id
_entity_poly.type
_entity_poly.pdbx_seq_one_letter_code
_entity_poly.pdbx_strand_id
1 'polypeptide(L)'
;MNGIKLRGTGRCVPANTVTNDDLSRLVDTNDEWITARTGIRSRYRCEKETLTELCVSAARDALHMAGITPADIGVCIVATVSADTVVPSAACLLQRALGLPEDTPCFDLNAACTGFVYALHTMECLLNASDRKSTRLNSSHNNR
;
A
#
# COMPACT_ATOMS: atom_id res chain seq x y z
N MET A 1 11.33 21.07 9.20
CA MET A 1 10.80 19.84 8.57
C MET A 1 9.34 19.75 8.94
N ASN A 2 8.46 19.77 7.97
CA ASN A 2 7.04 19.49 8.21
C ASN A 2 6.94 17.97 8.41
N GLY A 3 6.42 17.53 9.55
CA GLY A 3 6.25 16.10 9.83
C GLY A 3 5.16 15.46 8.97
N ILE A 4 5.07 14.13 8.98
CA ILE A 4 4.01 13.38 8.31
C ILE A 4 2.72 13.44 9.13
N LYS A 5 1.58 13.60 8.46
CA LYS A 5 0.25 13.45 9.05
C LYS A 5 -0.50 12.34 8.33
N LEU A 6 -0.91 11.31 9.07
CA LEU A 6 -1.81 10.29 8.55
C LEU A 6 -3.22 10.88 8.39
N ARG A 7 -3.76 10.89 7.16
CA ARG A 7 -5.07 11.46 6.81
C ARG A 7 -6.17 10.42 6.72
N GLY A 8 -5.84 9.23 6.28
CA GLY A 8 -6.78 8.13 6.13
C GLY A 8 -6.10 6.79 6.10
N THR A 9 -6.85 5.76 6.44
CA THR A 9 -6.46 4.36 6.36
C THR A 9 -7.53 3.58 5.65
N GLY A 10 -7.16 2.48 5.03
CA GLY A 10 -8.10 1.55 4.42
C GLY A 10 -7.57 0.13 4.49
N ARG A 11 -8.46 -0.84 4.38
CA ARG A 11 -8.09 -2.25 4.42
C ARG A 11 -8.95 -3.06 3.46
N CYS A 12 -8.34 -4.09 2.89
CA CYS A 12 -9.05 -5.14 2.20
C CYS A 12 -8.41 -6.47 2.54
N VAL A 13 -9.22 -7.49 2.75
CA VAL A 13 -8.77 -8.85 3.00
C VAL A 13 -9.45 -9.79 2.04
N PRO A 14 -8.79 -10.90 1.64
CA PRO A 14 -9.43 -11.94 0.84
C PRO A 14 -10.66 -12.54 1.53
N ALA A 15 -11.55 -13.10 0.75
CA ALA A 15 -12.77 -13.73 1.27
C ALA A 15 -12.51 -15.03 2.04
N ASN A 16 -11.48 -15.78 1.63
CA ASN A 16 -11.17 -17.07 2.25
C ASN A 16 -10.42 -16.90 3.57
N THR A 17 -11.01 -17.42 4.65
CA THR A 17 -10.41 -17.47 5.98
C THR A 17 -9.91 -18.88 6.28
N VAL A 18 -8.65 -19.01 6.68
CA VAL A 18 -8.00 -20.27 7.05
C VAL A 18 -7.73 -20.27 8.55
N THR A 19 -8.28 -21.24 9.27
CA THR A 19 -8.09 -21.44 10.72
C THR A 19 -6.80 -22.22 11.01
N ASN A 20 -6.41 -22.28 12.29
CA ASN A 20 -5.30 -23.13 12.71
C ASN A 20 -5.63 -24.61 12.53
N ASP A 21 -6.90 -25.00 12.73
CA ASP A 21 -7.36 -26.37 12.49
C ASP A 21 -7.29 -26.77 11.00
N ASP A 22 -7.54 -25.83 10.10
CA ASP A 22 -7.35 -26.07 8.66
C ASP A 22 -5.88 -26.29 8.31
N LEU A 23 -4.97 -25.54 8.95
CA LEU A 23 -3.52 -25.75 8.77
C LEU A 23 -3.05 -27.09 9.32
N SER A 24 -3.60 -27.55 10.45
CA SER A 24 -3.23 -28.84 11.05
C SER A 24 -3.53 -30.04 10.16
N ARG A 25 -4.43 -29.88 9.16
CA ARG A 25 -4.70 -30.90 8.13
C ARG A 25 -3.64 -30.96 7.03
N LEU A 26 -2.81 -29.91 6.91
CA LEU A 26 -1.83 -29.73 5.83
C LEU A 26 -0.39 -29.93 6.32
N VAL A 27 -0.11 -29.55 7.56
CA VAL A 27 1.21 -29.61 8.16
C VAL A 27 1.12 -30.04 9.62
N ASP A 28 2.20 -30.58 10.16
CA ASP A 28 2.29 -31.01 11.55
C ASP A 28 2.31 -29.81 12.50
N THR A 29 1.12 -29.39 12.96
CA THR A 29 0.89 -28.28 13.87
C THR A 29 -0.48 -28.42 14.55
N ASN A 30 -0.79 -27.51 15.49
CA ASN A 30 -2.11 -27.40 16.12
C ASN A 30 -2.40 -25.96 16.57
N ASP A 31 -3.67 -25.69 16.92
CA ASP A 31 -4.11 -24.35 17.35
C ASP A 31 -3.37 -23.88 18.60
N GLU A 32 -3.17 -24.74 19.59
CA GLU A 32 -2.50 -24.42 20.85
C GLU A 32 -1.07 -23.93 20.60
N TRP A 33 -0.32 -24.67 19.77
CA TRP A 33 1.07 -24.34 19.42
C TRP A 33 1.18 -23.00 18.69
N ILE A 34 0.33 -22.76 17.69
CA ILE A 34 0.33 -21.54 16.90
C ILE A 34 -0.09 -20.37 17.79
N THR A 35 -1.19 -20.48 18.50
CA THR A 35 -1.76 -19.42 19.32
C THR A 35 -0.82 -19.01 20.46
N ALA A 36 -0.19 -19.97 21.15
CA ALA A 36 0.76 -19.70 22.22
C ALA A 36 1.99 -18.88 21.76
N ARG A 37 2.44 -19.08 20.51
CA ARG A 37 3.64 -18.41 19.96
C ARG A 37 3.35 -17.12 19.21
N THR A 38 2.19 -16.98 18.60
CA THR A 38 1.89 -15.90 17.65
C THR A 38 0.65 -15.10 18.01
N GLY A 39 -0.24 -15.64 18.83
CA GLY A 39 -1.57 -15.09 19.08
C GLY A 39 -2.54 -15.25 17.91
N ILE A 40 -2.10 -15.84 16.77
CA ILE A 40 -2.89 -15.94 15.54
C ILE A 40 -3.85 -17.13 15.65
N ARG A 41 -5.15 -16.87 15.45
CA ARG A 41 -6.20 -17.89 15.41
C ARG A 41 -6.65 -18.23 13.99
N SER A 42 -6.60 -17.26 13.10
CA SER A 42 -6.94 -17.41 11.69
C SER A 42 -6.16 -16.41 10.83
N ARG A 43 -6.11 -16.66 9.52
CA ARG A 43 -5.53 -15.77 8.52
C ARG A 43 -6.41 -15.77 7.26
N TYR A 44 -6.26 -14.73 6.47
CA TYR A 44 -6.88 -14.66 5.15
C TYR A 44 -5.92 -15.18 4.09
N ARG A 45 -6.45 -15.86 3.09
CA ARG A 45 -5.68 -16.39 1.98
C ARG A 45 -6.36 -16.03 0.66
N CYS A 46 -5.59 -15.44 -0.26
CA CYS A 46 -6.05 -15.22 -1.63
C CYS A 46 -6.25 -16.57 -2.34
N GLU A 47 -7.36 -16.72 -3.00
CA GLU A 47 -7.67 -17.83 -3.91
C GLU A 47 -7.85 -17.34 -5.35
N LYS A 48 -8.57 -16.25 -5.51
CA LYS A 48 -8.87 -15.63 -6.81
C LYS A 48 -8.48 -14.16 -6.86
N GLU A 49 -8.44 -13.53 -5.71
CA GLU A 49 -8.10 -12.11 -5.58
C GLU A 49 -6.61 -11.89 -5.87
N THR A 50 -6.30 -10.85 -6.60
CA THR A 50 -4.94 -10.38 -6.82
C THR A 50 -4.52 -9.36 -5.75
N LEU A 51 -3.19 -9.20 -5.54
CA LEU A 51 -2.67 -8.14 -4.68
C LEU A 51 -3.18 -6.77 -5.14
N THR A 52 -3.18 -6.53 -6.44
CA THR A 52 -3.64 -5.27 -7.02
C THR A 52 -5.09 -4.96 -6.67
N GLU A 53 -6.01 -5.93 -6.78
CA GLU A 53 -7.43 -5.75 -6.42
C GLU A 53 -7.61 -5.40 -4.94
N LEU A 54 -6.89 -6.10 -4.05
CA LEU A 54 -6.93 -5.81 -2.62
C LEU A 54 -6.38 -4.41 -2.31
N CYS A 55 -5.27 -4.02 -2.95
CA CYS A 55 -4.69 -2.68 -2.81
C CYS A 55 -5.64 -1.58 -3.31
N VAL A 56 -6.32 -1.78 -4.46
CA VAL A 56 -7.30 -0.83 -5.00
C VAL A 56 -8.44 -0.61 -4.02
N SER A 57 -8.99 -1.69 -3.47
CA SER A 57 -10.08 -1.60 -2.50
C SER A 57 -9.64 -0.85 -1.24
N ALA A 58 -8.51 -1.23 -0.65
CA ALA A 58 -7.96 -0.57 0.54
C ALA A 58 -7.63 0.92 0.28
N ALA A 59 -7.08 1.24 -0.89
CA ALA A 59 -6.76 2.62 -1.25
C ALA A 59 -8.00 3.49 -1.41
N ARG A 60 -9.09 2.97 -2.00
CA ARG A 60 -10.37 3.68 -2.09
C ARG A 60 -10.94 4.02 -0.72
N ASP A 61 -10.88 3.08 0.23
CA ASP A 61 -11.31 3.32 1.61
C ASP A 61 -10.46 4.41 2.26
N ALA A 62 -9.14 4.37 2.07
CA ALA A 62 -8.23 5.37 2.61
C ALA A 62 -8.48 6.78 2.02
N LEU A 63 -8.70 6.89 0.71
CA LEU A 63 -9.05 8.15 0.03
C LEU A 63 -10.38 8.71 0.56
N HIS A 64 -11.40 7.86 0.69
CA HIS A 64 -12.69 8.23 1.23
C HIS A 64 -12.57 8.74 2.67
N MET A 65 -11.85 8.02 3.54
CA MET A 65 -11.62 8.44 4.93
C MET A 65 -10.84 9.76 5.00
N ALA A 66 -9.87 9.97 4.12
CA ALA A 66 -9.08 11.19 4.06
C ALA A 66 -9.84 12.40 3.50
N GLY A 67 -10.96 12.18 2.81
CA GLY A 67 -11.73 13.21 2.12
C GLY A 67 -10.97 13.86 0.96
N ILE A 68 -10.17 13.07 0.24
CA ILE A 68 -9.37 13.49 -0.92
C ILE A 68 -9.67 12.62 -2.13
N THR A 69 -9.26 13.09 -3.30
CA THR A 69 -9.45 12.41 -4.59
C THR A 69 -8.16 11.82 -5.11
N PRO A 70 -8.19 10.90 -6.09
CA PRO A 70 -6.98 10.41 -6.74
C PRO A 70 -6.09 11.52 -7.33
N ALA A 71 -6.66 12.64 -7.76
CA ALA A 71 -5.91 13.78 -8.32
C ALA A 71 -5.01 14.48 -7.28
N ASP A 72 -5.25 14.27 -5.99
CA ASP A 72 -4.48 14.87 -4.89
C ASP A 72 -3.26 14.02 -4.51
N ILE A 73 -3.05 12.88 -5.16
CA ILE A 73 -1.98 11.93 -4.83
C ILE A 73 -0.69 12.32 -5.54
N GLY A 74 0.33 12.68 -4.78
CA GLY A 74 1.64 13.09 -5.29
C GLY A 74 2.68 11.97 -5.38
N VAL A 75 2.44 10.80 -4.77
CA VAL A 75 3.30 9.62 -4.85
C VAL A 75 2.52 8.36 -4.46
N CYS A 76 2.81 7.25 -5.11
CA CYS A 76 2.23 5.94 -4.80
C CYS A 76 3.33 4.90 -4.60
N ILE A 77 3.40 4.30 -3.43
CA ILE A 77 4.38 3.27 -3.09
C ILE A 77 3.63 2.03 -2.59
N VAL A 78 3.92 0.87 -3.18
CA VAL A 78 3.45 -0.42 -2.68
C VAL A 78 4.60 -1.15 -2.01
N ALA A 79 4.51 -1.34 -0.69
CA ALA A 79 5.49 -2.11 0.06
C ALA A 79 5.09 -3.60 0.01
N THR A 80 5.75 -4.37 -0.83
CA THR A 80 5.43 -5.79 -1.04
C THR A 80 6.66 -6.63 -1.37
N VAL A 81 6.61 -7.93 -1.06
CA VAL A 81 7.56 -8.95 -1.49
C VAL A 81 6.91 -9.95 -2.48
N SER A 82 5.62 -9.81 -2.73
CA SER A 82 4.80 -10.75 -3.50
C SER A 82 3.86 -10.03 -4.46
N ALA A 83 4.44 -9.11 -5.26
CA ALA A 83 3.68 -8.44 -6.32
C ALA A 83 3.15 -9.46 -7.34
N ASP A 84 1.98 -9.18 -7.94
CA ASP A 84 1.37 -10.03 -8.96
C ASP A 84 2.27 -10.14 -10.20
N THR A 85 3.01 -9.07 -10.52
CA THR A 85 3.95 -8.98 -11.64
C THR A 85 5.19 -8.18 -11.24
N VAL A 86 6.32 -8.45 -11.90
CA VAL A 86 7.54 -7.64 -11.72
C VAL A 86 7.45 -6.34 -12.50
N VAL A 87 6.91 -6.40 -13.71
CA VAL A 87 6.70 -5.25 -14.62
C VAL A 87 5.37 -5.46 -15.35
N PRO A 88 4.45 -4.49 -15.31
CA PRO A 88 4.51 -3.26 -14.51
C PRO A 88 4.49 -3.53 -13.00
N SER A 89 5.00 -2.59 -12.19
CA SER A 89 4.95 -2.70 -10.73
C SER A 89 3.52 -2.66 -10.21
N ALA A 90 3.26 -3.22 -9.02
CA ALA A 90 1.94 -3.16 -8.40
C ALA A 90 1.47 -1.71 -8.20
N ALA A 91 2.37 -0.79 -7.86
CA ALA A 91 2.06 0.63 -7.75
C ALA A 91 1.61 1.26 -9.08
N CYS A 92 2.19 0.85 -10.22
CA CYS A 92 1.75 1.31 -11.55
C CYS A 92 0.36 0.75 -11.92
N LEU A 93 0.09 -0.51 -11.57
CA LEU A 93 -1.24 -1.10 -11.76
C LEU A 93 -2.28 -0.38 -10.88
N LEU A 94 -1.91 -0.03 -9.66
CA LEU A 94 -2.74 0.73 -8.74
C LEU A 94 -3.01 2.15 -9.26
N GLN A 95 -1.99 2.85 -9.79
CA GLN A 95 -2.12 4.15 -10.43
C GLN A 95 -3.21 4.13 -11.50
N ARG A 96 -3.12 3.17 -12.42
CA ARG A 96 -4.11 2.99 -13.49
C ARG A 96 -5.52 2.71 -12.97
N ALA A 97 -5.64 1.80 -12.00
CA ALA A 97 -6.92 1.35 -11.46
C ALA A 97 -7.66 2.40 -10.62
N LEU A 98 -6.91 3.31 -9.98
CA LEU A 98 -7.44 4.44 -9.21
C LEU A 98 -7.60 5.71 -10.04
N GLY A 99 -6.96 5.81 -11.20
CA GLY A 99 -6.94 7.04 -12.02
C GLY A 99 -6.06 8.12 -11.39
N LEU A 100 -4.91 7.76 -10.82
CA LEU A 100 -3.95 8.75 -10.34
C LEU A 100 -3.34 9.52 -11.52
N PRO A 101 -2.85 10.77 -11.32
CA PRO A 101 -2.17 11.51 -12.36
C PRO A 101 -1.02 10.73 -13.00
N GLU A 102 -0.81 10.89 -14.30
CA GLU A 102 0.22 10.15 -15.05
C GLU A 102 1.65 10.50 -14.61
N ASP A 103 1.84 11.70 -14.08
CA ASP A 103 3.12 12.19 -13.56
C ASP A 103 3.36 11.80 -12.08
N THR A 104 2.43 11.10 -11.45
CA THR A 104 2.61 10.58 -10.08
C THR A 104 3.69 9.51 -10.06
N PRO A 105 4.80 9.69 -9.31
CA PRO A 105 5.80 8.64 -9.12
C PRO A 105 5.18 7.40 -8.48
N CYS A 106 5.26 6.26 -9.17
CA CYS A 106 4.69 4.98 -8.74
C CYS A 106 5.75 3.88 -8.80
N PHE A 107 6.01 3.22 -7.68
CA PHE A 107 6.98 2.11 -7.61
C PHE A 107 6.73 1.20 -6.42
N ASP A 108 7.21 -0.04 -6.54
CA ASP A 108 7.17 -1.00 -5.43
C ASP A 108 8.46 -0.91 -4.62
N LEU A 109 8.32 -1.12 -3.30
CA LEU A 109 9.42 -1.17 -2.37
C LEU A 109 9.46 -2.53 -1.68
N ASN A 110 10.54 -3.26 -1.90
CA ASN A 110 10.77 -4.54 -1.24
C ASN A 110 11.82 -4.38 -0.12
N ALA A 111 11.35 -4.39 1.12
CA ALA A 111 12.18 -4.41 2.32
C ALA A 111 11.56 -5.31 3.40
N ALA A 112 10.89 -6.38 2.97
CA ALA A 112 10.25 -7.36 3.84
C ALA A 112 9.45 -6.71 4.99
N CYS A 113 9.65 -7.14 6.24
CA CYS A 113 8.92 -6.66 7.41
C CYS A 113 9.10 -5.16 7.71
N THR A 114 10.17 -4.54 7.21
CA THR A 114 10.44 -3.09 7.37
C THR A 114 9.91 -2.24 6.21
N GLY A 115 9.32 -2.88 5.19
CA GLY A 115 8.86 -2.22 3.96
C GLY A 115 7.95 -1.02 4.20
N PHE A 116 6.99 -1.14 5.11
CA PHE A 116 6.09 -0.04 5.43
C PHE A 116 6.83 1.19 6.02
N VAL A 117 7.77 0.97 6.94
CA VAL A 117 8.54 2.05 7.56
C VAL A 117 9.43 2.76 6.53
N TYR A 118 10.06 1.99 5.64
CA TYR A 118 10.87 2.56 4.56
C TYR A 118 10.02 3.27 3.52
N ALA A 119 8.83 2.76 3.20
CA ALA A 119 7.90 3.44 2.31
C ALA A 119 7.46 4.79 2.87
N LEU A 120 7.12 4.87 4.17
CA LEU A 120 6.79 6.12 4.85
C LEU A 120 7.93 7.13 4.77
N HIS A 121 9.16 6.73 5.09
CA HIS A 121 10.32 7.61 5.03
C HIS A 121 10.61 8.08 3.60
N THR A 122 10.55 7.17 2.63
CA THR A 122 10.75 7.50 1.21
C THR A 122 9.69 8.48 0.72
N MET A 123 8.41 8.25 1.08
CA MET A 123 7.31 9.15 0.75
C MET A 123 7.54 10.55 1.34
N GLU A 124 7.94 10.64 2.61
CA GLU A 124 8.26 11.93 3.25
C GLU A 124 9.36 12.68 2.48
N CYS A 125 10.43 11.99 2.10
CA CYS A 125 11.52 12.58 1.33
C CYS A 125 11.04 13.09 -0.04
N LEU A 126 10.25 12.30 -0.76
CA LEU A 126 9.73 12.65 -2.07
C LEU A 126 8.76 13.84 -2.01
N LEU A 127 7.82 13.85 -1.08
CA LEU A 127 6.86 14.94 -0.91
C LEU A 127 7.57 16.24 -0.52
N ASN A 128 8.51 16.21 0.41
CA ASN A 128 9.31 17.38 0.79
C ASN A 128 10.17 17.91 -0.39
N ALA A 129 10.66 17.02 -1.26
CA ALA A 129 11.39 17.41 -2.46
C ALA A 129 10.47 18.02 -3.54
N SER A 130 9.24 17.50 -3.67
CA SER A 130 8.24 17.98 -4.62
C SER A 130 7.72 19.36 -4.25
N ASP A 131 7.46 19.64 -2.98
CA ASP A 131 7.04 20.96 -2.50
C ASP A 131 8.07 22.04 -2.85
N ARG A 132 9.37 21.73 -2.75
CA ARG A 132 10.43 22.65 -3.15
C ARG A 132 10.46 22.90 -4.66
N LYS A 133 10.11 21.91 -5.47
CA LYS A 133 10.05 22.04 -6.94
C LYS A 133 8.76 22.73 -7.39
N SER A 134 7.62 22.40 -6.80
CA SER A 134 6.34 23.03 -7.12
C SER A 134 6.34 24.51 -6.80
N THR A 135 6.94 24.92 -5.69
CA THR A 135 7.11 26.33 -5.33
C THR A 135 7.99 27.08 -6.36
N ARG A 136 9.02 26.43 -6.93
CA ARG A 136 9.85 27.01 -7.99
C ARG A 136 9.15 27.07 -9.34
N LEU A 137 8.35 26.05 -9.68
CA LEU A 137 7.58 25.98 -10.94
C LEU A 137 6.42 26.97 -10.93
N ASN A 138 5.70 27.12 -9.81
CA ASN A 138 4.65 28.10 -9.66
C ASN A 138 5.17 29.54 -9.74
N SER A 139 6.38 29.82 -9.23
CA SER A 139 7.01 31.13 -9.38
C SER A 139 7.42 31.44 -10.83
N SER A 140 7.66 30.42 -11.67
CA SER A 140 7.96 30.59 -13.09
C SER A 140 6.70 30.64 -13.99
N HIS A 141 5.57 30.09 -13.52
CA HIS A 141 4.30 30.13 -14.26
C HIS A 141 3.49 31.40 -14.00
N ASN A 142 3.66 32.07 -12.87
CA ASN A 142 3.00 33.35 -12.58
C ASN A 142 3.62 34.55 -13.30
N ASN A 143 4.63 34.35 -14.13
CA ASN A 143 5.31 35.38 -14.93
C ASN A 143 4.98 35.29 -16.43
N ARG A 144 3.81 34.76 -16.80
CA ARG A 144 3.29 34.80 -18.17
C ARG A 144 1.97 35.52 -18.24
#